data_6f04ee3c7e2d4d004bb855adff3dc2c1
#
_entry.id   6f04ee3c7e2d4d004bb855adff3dc2c1
#
_cell.length_a   1.000
_cell.length_b   1.000
_cell.length_c   1.000
_cell.angle_alpha   90.00
_cell.angle_beta   90.00
_cell.angle_gamma   90.00
#
_symmetry.space_group_name_H-M   'P 1'
#
loop_
_entity.id
_entity.type
_entity.pdbx_description
1 polymer ?
#
loop_
_entity_poly.entity_id
_entity_poly.type
_entity_poly.pdbx_seq_one_letter_code
_entity_poly.pdbx_strand_id
1 'polypeptide(L)'
;MSEIVLKSSEGRTEIYTPYNPDFVSEIKRIGGARWNSTSKCWTVPEEMTEAARKLIKSIYGYTDQENATEMVSVIVKFKRDVYKTRGSYEMFGKVLSRAWGRDSGARAGDDVIYLQGKPESGGSRNNWDSIVPEGSIVRIINVPKGVYESKIEDLKKHEDYYTIEIEGTKIDREALLEEKEKLLA
;
A
#
# COMPACT_ATOMS: atom_id res chain seq x y z
N MET A 1 -5.71 4.55 12.69
CA MET A 1 -6.15 3.66 11.59
C MET A 1 -6.74 4.54 10.50
N SER A 2 -6.19 4.51 9.32
CA SER A 2 -6.70 5.31 8.20
C SER A 2 -7.75 4.47 7.47
N GLU A 3 -8.97 4.57 7.92
CA GLU A 3 -10.12 3.91 7.33
C GLU A 3 -10.55 4.65 6.05
N ILE A 4 -10.98 3.92 5.03
CA ILE A 4 -11.60 4.53 3.85
C ILE A 4 -13.06 4.79 4.18
N VAL A 5 -13.45 6.07 4.10
CA VAL A 5 -14.81 6.51 4.42
C VAL A 5 -15.33 7.42 3.31
N LEU A 6 -16.52 7.12 2.80
CA LEU A 6 -17.25 7.97 1.88
C LEU A 6 -18.52 8.48 2.58
N LYS A 7 -18.77 9.79 2.50
CA LYS A 7 -19.95 10.44 3.08
C LYS A 7 -20.61 11.33 2.04
N SER A 8 -21.90 11.16 1.80
CA SER A 8 -22.68 12.07 0.97
C SER A 8 -23.05 13.32 1.75
N SER A 9 -22.81 14.48 1.17
CA SER A 9 -23.14 15.79 1.73
C SER A 9 -23.46 16.78 0.61
N GLU A 10 -24.65 17.35 0.61
CA GLU A 10 -25.07 18.45 -0.29
C GLU A 10 -24.80 18.21 -1.78
N GLY A 11 -25.12 17.00 -2.31
CA GLY A 11 -24.92 16.64 -3.72
C GLY A 11 -23.45 16.35 -4.09
N ARG A 12 -22.60 16.20 -3.10
CA ARG A 12 -21.22 15.80 -3.24
C ARG A 12 -20.89 14.62 -2.33
N THR A 13 -19.90 13.84 -2.68
CA THR A 13 -19.35 12.78 -1.83
C THR A 13 -17.99 13.20 -1.30
N GLU A 14 -17.86 13.23 0.00
CA GLU A 14 -16.59 13.41 0.71
C GLU A 14 -15.87 12.06 0.80
N ILE A 15 -14.58 12.05 0.47
CA ILE A 15 -13.74 10.86 0.39
C ILE A 15 -12.55 11.02 1.33
N TYR A 16 -12.52 10.20 2.35
CA TYR A 16 -11.42 10.10 3.31
C TYR A 16 -10.64 8.83 3.02
N THR A 17 -9.36 8.96 2.72
CA THR A 17 -8.45 7.84 2.44
C THR A 17 -7.09 8.08 3.09
N PRO A 18 -6.31 7.03 3.35
CA PRO A 18 -4.89 7.18 3.62
C PRO A 18 -4.21 7.92 2.48
N TYR A 19 -3.17 8.70 2.81
CA TYR A 19 -2.41 9.40 1.77
C TYR A 19 -1.73 8.40 0.83
N ASN A 20 -2.00 8.55 -0.46
CA ASN A 20 -1.33 7.83 -1.52
C ASN A 20 -1.13 8.80 -2.70
N PRO A 21 0.11 9.05 -3.16
CA PRO A 21 0.39 10.03 -4.21
C PRO A 21 -0.22 9.63 -5.56
N ASP A 22 -0.37 8.34 -5.85
CA ASP A 22 -1.00 7.88 -7.08
C ASP A 22 -2.51 8.09 -7.03
N PHE A 23 -3.14 7.87 -5.86
CA PHE A 23 -4.53 8.25 -5.65
C PHE A 23 -4.74 9.76 -5.85
N VAL A 24 -3.88 10.60 -5.29
CA VAL A 24 -3.93 12.07 -5.45
C VAL A 24 -3.80 12.48 -6.92
N SER A 25 -2.96 11.79 -7.69
CA SER A 25 -2.80 12.04 -9.13
C SER A 25 -4.05 11.65 -9.92
N GLU A 26 -4.60 10.48 -9.64
CA GLU A 26 -5.72 9.92 -10.40
C GLU A 26 -7.07 10.53 -10.03
N ILE A 27 -7.32 10.86 -8.73
CA ILE A 27 -8.59 11.48 -8.31
C ILE A 27 -8.83 12.83 -9.01
N LYS A 28 -7.76 13.57 -9.30
CA LYS A 28 -7.84 14.86 -10.02
C LYS A 28 -8.37 14.72 -11.45
N ARG A 29 -8.33 13.53 -12.04
CA ARG A 29 -8.87 13.24 -13.37
C ARG A 29 -10.36 12.97 -13.35
N ILE A 30 -10.94 12.71 -12.18
CA ILE A 30 -12.40 12.59 -12.03
C ILE A 30 -13.01 13.98 -12.14
N GLY A 31 -13.98 14.12 -13.05
CA GLY A 31 -14.66 15.39 -13.28
C GLY A 31 -15.25 15.98 -11.99
N GLY A 32 -14.94 17.24 -11.70
CA GLY A 32 -15.45 17.93 -10.53
C GLY A 32 -14.80 17.56 -9.20
N ALA A 33 -13.74 16.73 -9.19
CA ALA A 33 -12.99 16.41 -7.98
C ALA A 33 -12.29 17.65 -7.41
N ARG A 34 -12.39 17.87 -6.10
CA ARG A 34 -11.80 19.01 -5.38
C ARG A 34 -11.24 18.57 -4.04
N TRP A 35 -10.10 19.13 -3.66
CA TRP A 35 -9.55 18.97 -2.32
C TRP A 35 -10.20 19.97 -1.35
N ASN A 36 -10.72 19.48 -0.25
CA ASN A 36 -11.20 20.30 0.87
C ASN A 36 -10.11 20.34 1.95
N SER A 37 -9.44 21.48 2.06
CA SER A 37 -8.34 21.67 3.03
C SER A 37 -8.81 21.76 4.48
N THR A 38 -10.07 22.13 4.71
CA THR A 38 -10.67 22.23 6.06
C THR A 38 -10.99 20.84 6.59
N SER A 39 -11.72 20.04 5.83
CA SER A 39 -12.09 18.66 6.20
C SER A 39 -10.99 17.64 5.89
N LYS A 40 -9.92 18.05 5.19
CA LYS A 40 -8.81 17.21 4.75
C LYS A 40 -9.27 15.95 4.00
N CYS A 41 -10.19 16.13 3.08
CA CYS A 41 -10.74 15.09 2.24
C CYS A 41 -10.84 15.52 0.77
N TRP A 42 -10.96 14.57 -0.12
CA TRP A 42 -11.37 14.82 -1.49
C TRP A 42 -12.89 14.88 -1.57
N THR A 43 -13.42 15.70 -2.46
CA THR A 43 -14.85 15.72 -2.76
C THR A 43 -15.07 15.54 -4.25
N VAL A 44 -16.08 14.75 -4.61
CA VAL A 44 -16.54 14.54 -6.00
C VAL A 44 -18.03 14.84 -6.09
N PRO A 45 -18.56 15.22 -7.27
CA PRO A 45 -20.01 15.23 -7.47
C PRO A 45 -20.62 13.85 -7.16
N GLU A 46 -21.83 13.80 -6.66
CA GLU A 46 -22.47 12.56 -6.22
C GLU A 46 -22.57 11.53 -7.35
N GLU A 47 -22.81 11.96 -8.59
CA GLU A 47 -22.82 11.11 -9.78
C GLU A 47 -21.45 10.45 -10.08
N MET A 48 -20.37 10.99 -9.55
CA MET A 48 -19.01 10.46 -9.71
C MET A 48 -18.57 9.52 -8.56
N THR A 49 -19.43 9.26 -7.60
CA THR A 49 -19.10 8.42 -6.43
C THR A 49 -18.65 7.02 -6.83
N GLU A 50 -19.34 6.38 -7.79
CA GLU A 50 -18.96 5.03 -8.23
C GLU A 50 -17.63 5.02 -9.01
N ALA A 51 -17.33 6.07 -9.78
CA ALA A 51 -16.04 6.22 -10.42
C ALA A 51 -14.91 6.36 -9.38
N ALA A 52 -15.17 7.14 -8.34
CA ALA A 52 -14.23 7.28 -7.22
C ALA A 52 -14.04 5.96 -6.45
N ARG A 53 -15.10 5.18 -6.21
CA ARG A 53 -15.00 3.85 -5.58
C ARG A 53 -14.16 2.88 -6.42
N LYS A 54 -14.34 2.85 -7.74
CA LYS A 54 -13.52 2.02 -8.64
C LYS A 54 -12.06 2.42 -8.57
N LEU A 55 -11.76 3.71 -8.52
CA LEU A 55 -10.40 4.21 -8.35
C LEU A 55 -9.82 3.79 -6.99
N ILE A 56 -10.58 3.97 -5.91
CA ILE A 56 -10.18 3.55 -4.55
C ILE A 56 -9.90 2.03 -4.55
N LYS A 57 -10.80 1.22 -5.10
CA LYS A 57 -10.61 -0.23 -5.20
C LYS A 57 -9.35 -0.61 -5.96
N SER A 58 -9.05 0.07 -7.07
CA SER A 58 -7.87 -0.22 -7.88
C SER A 58 -6.55 0.11 -7.18
N ILE A 59 -6.53 1.14 -6.32
CA ILE A 59 -5.32 1.61 -5.64
C ILE A 59 -5.14 0.97 -4.27
N TYR A 60 -6.20 0.94 -3.47
CA TYR A 60 -6.14 0.42 -2.10
C TYR A 60 -6.53 -1.05 -1.96
N GLY A 61 -7.20 -1.61 -2.98
CA GLY A 61 -7.66 -3.00 -3.00
C GLY A 61 -9.00 -3.23 -2.29
N TYR A 62 -9.55 -2.24 -1.59
CA TYR A 62 -10.86 -2.29 -0.89
C TYR A 62 -11.53 -0.91 -0.91
N THR A 63 -12.80 -0.84 -0.51
CA THR A 63 -13.58 0.40 -0.46
C THR A 63 -14.27 0.56 0.90
N ASP A 64 -15.03 1.65 1.06
CA ASP A 64 -15.91 1.90 2.21
C ASP A 64 -17.02 0.83 2.41
N GLN A 65 -17.35 0.08 1.36
CA GLN A 65 -18.38 -0.97 1.39
C GLN A 65 -17.84 -2.33 1.88
N GLU A 66 -16.53 -2.48 1.95
CA GLU A 66 -15.86 -3.70 2.36
C GLU A 66 -15.29 -3.50 3.76
N ASN A 67 -15.93 -4.08 4.76
CA ASN A 67 -15.41 -4.07 6.13
C ASN A 67 -14.10 -4.84 6.19
N ALA A 68 -12.98 -4.12 6.24
CA ALA A 68 -11.67 -4.69 6.55
C ALA A 68 -11.61 -4.99 8.06
N THR A 69 -12.28 -6.06 8.49
CA THR A 69 -12.37 -6.42 9.91
C THR A 69 -11.11 -7.11 10.44
N GLU A 70 -10.31 -7.72 9.57
CA GLU A 70 -9.09 -8.41 9.93
C GLU A 70 -7.92 -7.85 9.16
N MET A 71 -6.91 -7.37 9.89
CA MET A 71 -5.66 -6.84 9.35
C MET A 71 -4.52 -7.82 9.59
N VAL A 72 -3.64 -7.95 8.62
CA VAL A 72 -2.41 -8.73 8.72
C VAL A 72 -1.19 -7.84 8.52
N SER A 73 -0.06 -8.26 9.05
CA SER A 73 1.25 -7.71 8.74
C SER A 73 2.02 -8.68 7.86
N VAL A 74 2.74 -8.15 6.88
CA VAL A 74 3.45 -8.92 5.87
C VAL A 74 4.92 -8.52 5.86
N ILE A 75 5.81 -9.50 5.82
CA ILE A 75 7.25 -9.30 5.61
C ILE A 75 7.58 -9.67 4.18
N VAL A 76 8.20 -8.77 3.45
CA VAL A 76 8.70 -8.99 2.09
C VAL A 76 10.21 -8.87 2.08
N LYS A 77 10.89 -9.91 1.60
CA LYS A 77 12.36 -9.95 1.44
C LYS A 77 12.69 -9.91 -0.04
N PHE A 78 13.35 -8.87 -0.47
CA PHE A 78 13.69 -8.65 -1.89
C PHE A 78 15.02 -9.29 -2.24
N LYS A 79 15.01 -10.14 -3.27
CA LYS A 79 16.18 -10.87 -3.80
C LYS A 79 16.82 -10.15 -4.98
N ARG A 80 16.13 -9.17 -5.56
CA ARG A 80 16.56 -8.34 -6.69
C ARG A 80 15.95 -6.96 -6.57
N ASP A 81 16.52 -5.98 -7.26
CA ASP A 81 15.87 -4.69 -7.43
C ASP A 81 14.51 -4.85 -8.11
N VAL A 82 13.51 -4.19 -7.57
CA VAL A 82 12.22 -4.01 -8.23
C VAL A 82 11.92 -2.53 -8.35
N TYR A 83 11.24 -2.12 -9.41
CA TYR A 83 11.00 -0.71 -9.66
C TYR A 83 9.71 -0.44 -10.42
N LYS A 84 9.28 0.81 -10.36
CA LYS A 84 8.19 1.35 -11.17
C LYS A 84 8.63 2.66 -11.79
N THR A 85 8.57 2.72 -13.13
CA THR A 85 8.89 3.95 -13.88
C THR A 85 7.72 4.93 -13.80
N ARG A 86 8.03 6.18 -13.45
CA ARG A 86 7.09 7.31 -13.32
C ARG A 86 5.91 7.06 -12.38
N GLY A 87 6.06 6.19 -11.40
CA GLY A 87 5.00 5.84 -10.46
C GLY A 87 5.56 5.33 -9.15
N SER A 88 4.67 4.94 -8.24
CA SER A 88 5.05 4.25 -7.00
C SER A 88 5.19 2.76 -7.26
N TYR A 89 6.16 2.12 -6.59
CA TYR A 89 6.17 0.69 -6.46
C TYR A 89 5.31 0.30 -5.25
N GLU A 90 4.29 -0.49 -5.49
CA GLU A 90 3.24 -0.81 -4.51
C GLU A 90 3.06 -2.31 -4.34
N MET A 91 2.75 -2.72 -3.11
CA MET A 91 2.26 -4.07 -2.78
C MET A 91 1.11 -3.96 -1.78
N PHE A 92 0.08 -4.76 -1.97
CA PHE A 92 -1.11 -4.80 -1.11
C PHE A 92 -1.77 -3.41 -0.90
N GLY A 93 -1.71 -2.53 -1.91
CA GLY A 93 -2.24 -1.17 -1.82
C GLY A 93 -1.39 -0.20 -0.99
N LYS A 94 -0.17 -0.60 -0.60
CA LYS A 94 0.77 0.25 0.15
C LYS A 94 1.96 0.63 -0.72
N VAL A 95 2.41 1.88 -0.59
CA VAL A 95 3.54 2.42 -1.34
C VAL A 95 4.85 2.00 -0.68
N LEU A 96 5.62 1.12 -1.33
CA LEU A 96 6.93 0.70 -0.83
C LEU A 96 8.01 1.71 -1.20
N SER A 97 7.93 2.25 -2.42
CA SER A 97 8.89 3.27 -2.89
C SER A 97 8.18 4.28 -3.79
N ARG A 98 8.41 5.56 -3.55
CA ARG A 98 7.97 6.66 -4.42
C ARG A 98 9.09 7.67 -4.60
N ALA A 99 9.50 7.86 -5.84
CA ALA A 99 10.40 8.91 -6.30
C ALA A 99 9.64 9.95 -7.12
N TRP A 100 10.22 11.14 -7.25
CA TRP A 100 9.69 12.26 -8.06
C TRP A 100 10.64 12.69 -9.17
N GLY A 101 11.80 12.05 -9.25
CA GLY A 101 12.85 12.29 -10.24
C GLY A 101 14.00 11.29 -10.02
N ARG A 102 14.91 11.21 -11.00
CA ARG A 102 16.07 10.31 -10.94
C ARG A 102 16.90 10.49 -9.66
N ASP A 103 17.13 11.73 -9.29
CA ASP A 103 18.04 12.12 -8.19
C ASP A 103 17.27 12.66 -6.96
N SER A 104 15.96 12.44 -6.89
CA SER A 104 15.11 12.96 -5.81
C SER A 104 15.26 12.22 -4.50
N GLY A 105 15.86 11.02 -4.51
CA GLY A 105 15.62 10.02 -3.50
C GLY A 105 14.19 9.48 -3.58
N ALA A 106 13.87 8.53 -2.74
CA ALA A 106 12.52 7.98 -2.66
C ALA A 106 12.05 7.86 -1.20
N ARG A 107 10.75 7.74 -1.01
CA ARG A 107 10.13 7.57 0.31
C ARG A 107 9.14 6.41 0.29
N ALA A 108 9.04 5.72 1.41
CA ALA A 108 7.96 4.79 1.67
C ALA A 108 6.68 5.56 2.06
N GLY A 109 5.53 4.98 1.77
CA GLY A 109 4.24 5.47 2.24
C GLY A 109 3.93 5.04 3.67
N ASP A 110 2.74 5.42 4.12
CA ASP A 110 2.23 5.00 5.43
C ASP A 110 2.10 3.48 5.51
N ASP A 111 2.25 2.95 6.73
CA ASP A 111 2.16 1.51 7.01
C ASP A 111 3.28 0.64 6.36
N VAL A 112 4.36 1.26 5.88
CA VAL A 112 5.51 0.58 5.29
C VAL A 112 6.77 0.91 6.08
N ILE A 113 7.42 -0.12 6.61
CA ILE A 113 8.60 -0.01 7.46
C ILE A 113 9.74 -0.83 6.85
N TYR A 114 10.85 -0.18 6.52
CA TYR A 114 12.06 -0.87 6.10
C TYR A 114 12.80 -1.39 7.33
N LEU A 115 12.85 -2.71 7.49
CA LEU A 115 13.65 -3.37 8.52
C LEU A 115 15.12 -3.46 8.08
N GLN A 116 15.36 -3.52 6.76
CA GLN A 116 16.68 -3.48 6.14
C GLN A 116 16.57 -2.76 4.80
N GLY A 117 17.60 -1.97 4.46
CA GLY A 117 17.60 -1.16 3.24
C GLY A 117 16.77 0.11 3.37
N LYS A 118 16.49 0.73 2.24
CA LYS A 118 15.68 1.95 2.11
C LYS A 118 15.16 2.06 0.68
N PRO A 119 14.06 2.80 0.44
CA PRO A 119 13.61 3.09 -0.91
C PRO A 119 14.62 4.00 -1.63
N GLU A 120 14.78 3.81 -2.93
CA GLU A 120 15.72 4.57 -3.76
C GLU A 120 15.05 5.09 -5.03
N SER A 121 15.67 6.11 -5.62
CA SER A 121 15.32 6.64 -6.94
C SER A 121 16.42 6.32 -7.95
N GLY A 122 16.03 6.19 -9.22
CA GLY A 122 16.98 5.92 -10.29
C GLY A 122 16.38 6.19 -11.66
N GLY A 123 16.84 5.43 -12.66
CA GLY A 123 16.38 5.58 -14.04
C GLY A 123 17.01 6.77 -14.76
N SER A 124 16.26 7.43 -15.64
CA SER A 124 16.71 8.61 -16.38
C SER A 124 15.94 9.87 -15.96
N ARG A 125 16.40 11.04 -16.43
CA ARG A 125 15.75 12.32 -16.12
C ARG A 125 14.26 12.33 -16.51
N ASN A 126 13.91 11.74 -17.64
CA ASN A 126 12.55 11.73 -18.15
C ASN A 126 11.77 10.46 -17.74
N ASN A 127 12.47 9.39 -17.39
CA ASN A 127 11.89 8.12 -16.97
C ASN A 127 12.58 7.69 -15.67
N TRP A 128 12.26 8.39 -14.58
CA TRP A 128 12.77 8.04 -13.26
C TRP A 128 12.04 6.80 -12.72
N ASP A 129 12.74 6.08 -11.89
CA ASP A 129 12.24 4.87 -11.25
C ASP A 129 12.12 5.05 -9.73
N SER A 130 11.04 4.53 -9.19
CA SER A 130 10.89 4.28 -7.76
C SER A 130 11.35 2.85 -7.49
N ILE A 131 12.42 2.68 -6.72
CA ILE A 131 13.14 1.42 -6.58
C ILE A 131 13.00 0.89 -5.16
N VAL A 132 12.77 -0.42 -5.02
CA VAL A 132 13.03 -1.18 -3.80
C VAL A 132 14.28 -2.01 -4.08
N PRO A 133 15.43 -1.71 -3.46
CA PRO A 133 16.70 -2.38 -3.76
C PRO A 133 16.73 -3.85 -3.33
N GLU A 134 17.57 -4.61 -4.00
CA GLU A 134 17.98 -5.95 -3.59
C GLU A 134 18.45 -5.95 -2.12
N GLY A 135 18.11 -7.01 -1.39
CA GLY A 135 18.46 -7.14 0.03
C GLY A 135 17.56 -6.36 0.98
N SER A 136 16.62 -5.56 0.46
CA SER A 136 15.64 -4.87 1.32
C SER A 136 14.72 -5.89 2.02
N ILE A 137 14.42 -5.62 3.29
CA ILE A 137 13.40 -6.32 4.07
C ILE A 137 12.37 -5.28 4.50
N VAL A 138 11.15 -5.45 4.04
CA VAL A 138 10.07 -4.47 4.22
C VAL A 138 8.93 -5.12 4.98
N ARG A 139 8.51 -4.49 6.07
CA ARG A 139 7.31 -4.83 6.82
C ARG A 139 6.17 -3.95 6.38
N ILE A 140 5.08 -4.55 5.96
CA ILE A 140 3.85 -3.86 5.55
C ILE A 140 2.78 -4.18 6.58
N ILE A 141 2.33 -3.18 7.32
CA ILE A 141 1.31 -3.33 8.36
C ILE A 141 -0.06 -2.87 7.87
N ASN A 142 -1.11 -3.22 8.62
CA ASN A 142 -2.49 -2.84 8.31
C ASN A 142 -2.93 -3.23 6.89
N VAL A 143 -2.53 -4.42 6.44
CA VAL A 143 -3.01 -5.00 5.18
C VAL A 143 -4.34 -5.70 5.46
N PRO A 144 -5.43 -5.30 4.80
CA PRO A 144 -6.69 -6.04 4.92
C PRO A 144 -6.49 -7.48 4.46
N LYS A 145 -6.96 -8.45 5.25
CA LYS A 145 -6.78 -9.88 4.96
C LYS A 145 -7.33 -10.26 3.59
N GLY A 146 -8.48 -9.72 3.20
CA GLY A 146 -9.06 -9.95 1.88
C GLY A 146 -8.18 -9.42 0.73
N VAL A 147 -7.48 -8.31 0.93
CA VAL A 147 -6.50 -7.79 -0.04
C VAL A 147 -5.29 -8.72 -0.14
N TYR A 148 -4.78 -9.19 0.99
CA TYR A 148 -3.70 -10.17 1.02
C TYR A 148 -4.10 -11.44 0.24
N GLU A 149 -5.23 -12.05 0.59
CA GLU A 149 -5.73 -13.28 -0.02
C GLU A 149 -5.97 -13.13 -1.53
N SER A 150 -6.49 -11.99 -1.98
CA SER A 150 -6.76 -11.74 -3.41
C SER A 150 -5.51 -11.56 -4.26
N LYS A 151 -4.39 -11.16 -3.67
CA LYS A 151 -3.15 -10.81 -4.40
C LYS A 151 -2.01 -11.80 -4.20
N ILE A 152 -2.01 -12.59 -3.13
CA ILE A 152 -0.87 -13.42 -2.77
C ILE A 152 -0.52 -14.48 -3.80
N GLU A 153 -1.51 -15.07 -4.45
CA GLU A 153 -1.31 -16.09 -5.48
C GLU A 153 -0.53 -15.53 -6.69
N ASP A 154 -0.87 -14.32 -7.13
CA ASP A 154 -0.17 -13.68 -8.25
C ASP A 154 1.22 -13.19 -7.84
N LEU A 155 1.35 -12.66 -6.63
CA LEU A 155 2.64 -12.18 -6.13
C LEU A 155 3.64 -13.32 -5.91
N LYS A 156 3.20 -14.49 -5.47
CA LYS A 156 4.06 -15.69 -5.33
C LYS A 156 4.63 -16.19 -6.64
N LYS A 157 4.05 -15.87 -7.78
CA LYS A 157 4.61 -16.20 -9.09
C LYS A 157 5.96 -15.50 -9.36
N HIS A 158 6.29 -14.49 -8.58
CA HIS A 158 7.52 -13.71 -8.70
C HIS A 158 8.55 -14.04 -7.61
N GLU A 159 8.65 -15.30 -7.20
CA GLU A 159 9.58 -15.77 -6.16
C GLU A 159 11.06 -15.51 -6.48
N ASP A 160 11.40 -15.31 -7.76
CA ASP A 160 12.75 -14.91 -8.18
C ASP A 160 13.13 -13.50 -7.73
N TYR A 161 12.13 -12.65 -7.47
CA TYR A 161 12.32 -11.25 -7.08
C TYR A 161 12.20 -11.04 -5.57
N TYR A 162 11.27 -11.75 -4.92
CA TYR A 162 11.02 -11.59 -3.49
C TYR A 162 10.33 -12.81 -2.88
N THR A 163 10.38 -12.90 -1.55
CA THR A 163 9.55 -13.81 -0.76
C THR A 163 8.61 -13.02 0.12
N ILE A 164 7.42 -13.57 0.40
CA ILE A 164 6.37 -12.93 1.17
C ILE A 164 5.94 -13.87 2.30
N GLU A 165 5.95 -13.37 3.53
CA GLU A 165 5.55 -14.10 4.73
C GLU A 165 4.55 -13.26 5.54
N ILE A 166 3.47 -13.86 6.06
CA ILE A 166 2.61 -13.22 7.05
C ILE A 166 3.30 -13.24 8.40
N GLU A 167 3.38 -12.08 9.05
CA GLU A 167 3.89 -11.97 10.40
C GLU A 167 2.84 -12.43 11.42
N GLY A 168 3.24 -13.29 12.34
CA GLY A 168 2.39 -13.70 13.46
C GLY A 168 1.27 -14.68 13.12
N THR A 169 1.45 -15.54 12.12
CA THR A 169 0.57 -16.70 11.94
C THR A 169 0.60 -17.59 13.18
N LYS A 170 -0.52 -18.27 13.47
CA LYS A 170 -0.63 -19.16 14.66
C LYS A 170 0.54 -20.16 14.78
N ILE A 171 1.14 -20.54 13.65
CA ILE A 171 2.28 -21.45 13.56
C ILE A 171 3.52 -20.86 14.25
N ASP A 172 3.77 -19.56 14.06
CA ASP A 172 4.93 -18.90 14.71
C ASP A 172 4.72 -18.71 16.21
N ARG A 173 3.46 -18.55 16.66
CA ARG A 173 3.14 -18.46 18.09
C ARG A 173 3.26 -19.80 18.80
N GLU A 174 2.84 -20.89 18.16
CA GLU A 174 2.97 -22.24 18.70
C GLU A 174 4.44 -22.68 18.74
N ALA A 175 5.20 -22.41 17.66
CA ALA A 175 6.65 -22.68 17.61
C ALA A 175 7.41 -21.85 18.66
N LEU A 176 7.07 -20.57 18.87
CA LEU A 176 7.64 -19.71 19.90
C LEU A 176 7.25 -20.15 21.32
N LEU A 177 6.06 -20.69 21.52
CA LEU A 177 5.64 -21.24 22.81
C LEU A 177 6.36 -22.56 23.11
N GLU A 178 6.50 -23.45 22.13
CA GLU A 178 7.28 -24.70 22.29
C GLU A 178 8.76 -24.42 22.54
N GLU A 179 9.34 -23.40 21.89
CA GLU A 179 10.72 -22.99 22.11
C GLU A 179 10.92 -22.37 23.50
N LYS A 180 9.96 -21.58 23.95
CA LYS A 180 9.93 -21.06 25.33
C LYS A 180 9.78 -22.15 26.38
N GLU A 181 8.88 -23.13 26.15
CA GLU A 181 8.72 -24.25 27.07
C GLU A 181 9.96 -25.13 27.15
N LYS A 182 10.66 -25.35 26.01
CA LYS A 182 11.96 -26.05 25.97
C LYS A 182 13.08 -25.32 26.70
N LEU A 183 13.04 -23.98 26.71
CA LEU A 183 14.03 -23.15 27.42
C LEU A 183 13.76 -23.05 28.94
N LEU A 184 12.54 -23.33 29.36
CA LEU A 184 12.11 -23.28 30.78
C LEU A 184 12.11 -24.66 31.44
N ALA A 185 12.32 -25.71 30.69
CA ALA A 185 12.47 -27.08 31.18
C ALA A 185 13.93 -27.46 31.36
#